data_ee076cac3f6ace23ee71f856fd7158e1
#
_entry.id   ee076cac3f6ace23ee71f856fd7158e1
#
_cell.length_a   1.000
_cell.length_b   1.000
_cell.length_c   1.000
_cell.angle_alpha   90.00
_cell.angle_beta   90.00
_cell.angle_gamma   90.00
#
_symmetry.space_group_name_H-M   'P 1'
#
loop_
_entity.id
_entity.type
_entity.pdbx_description
1 polymer ?
#
loop_
_entity_poly.entity_id
_entity_poly.type
_entity_poly.pdbx_seq_one_letter_code
_entity_poly.pdbx_strand_id
1 'polypeptide(L)'
;MAILDSKGRLFGKISLLDIGAGLIILMVVVAVFFYPGTSGSVAQVGATNQEIEVDVMARGLTVLNPEQFLADMKAEGTTNVIIRNQPYGQVTVKDVQPLPRSTAVPQPDGSVTSFPDPRPELGFTADMLITLAGTAQITDDGPVFGNSKVKIGTPIELEGKLYTFKASTVAVRIPD
;
A
#
# COMPACT_ATOMS: atom_id res chain seq x y z
N MET A 1 21.93 -7.26 -61.38
CA MET A 1 21.92 -8.28 -60.31
C MET A 1 20.67 -8.03 -59.48
N ALA A 2 19.74 -8.98 -59.42
CA ALA A 2 18.55 -8.85 -58.59
C ALA A 2 18.95 -9.03 -57.13
N ILE A 3 18.65 -8.06 -56.28
CA ILE A 3 18.95 -8.06 -54.85
C ILE A 3 18.09 -9.09 -54.11
N LEU A 4 16.93 -9.46 -54.70
CA LEU A 4 15.95 -10.40 -54.14
C LEU A 4 15.77 -11.57 -55.14
N ASP A 5 15.92 -12.80 -54.65
CA ASP A 5 15.64 -14.02 -55.39
C ASP A 5 14.12 -14.31 -55.42
N SER A 6 13.65 -15.11 -56.38
CA SER A 6 12.25 -15.55 -56.53
C SER A 6 11.69 -16.29 -55.28
N LYS A 7 12.58 -16.66 -54.34
CA LYS A 7 12.25 -17.27 -53.03
C LYS A 7 12.31 -16.29 -51.85
N GLY A 8 12.40 -14.97 -52.10
CA GLY A 8 12.46 -13.95 -51.07
C GLY A 8 13.76 -13.92 -50.24
N ARG A 9 14.89 -14.39 -50.85
CA ARG A 9 16.21 -14.40 -50.19
C ARG A 9 17.06 -13.23 -50.66
N LEU A 10 17.62 -12.47 -49.74
CA LEU A 10 18.62 -11.44 -50.00
C LEU A 10 19.96 -12.10 -50.32
N PHE A 11 20.54 -11.75 -51.47
CA PHE A 11 21.81 -12.33 -51.97
C PHE A 11 21.83 -13.87 -51.99
N GLY A 12 20.65 -14.55 -52.13
CA GLY A 12 20.53 -16.00 -52.17
C GLY A 12 20.85 -16.76 -50.87
N LYS A 13 21.13 -16.06 -49.76
CA LYS A 13 21.59 -16.67 -48.51
C LYS A 13 20.63 -16.45 -47.33
N ILE A 14 20.05 -15.28 -47.17
CA ILE A 14 19.24 -14.92 -45.97
C ILE A 14 17.81 -14.62 -46.41
N SER A 15 16.83 -15.27 -45.80
CA SER A 15 15.42 -15.02 -46.02
C SER A 15 15.02 -13.65 -45.47
N LEU A 16 14.24 -12.88 -46.22
CA LEU A 16 13.67 -11.62 -45.79
C LEU A 16 12.80 -11.82 -44.51
N LEU A 17 12.18 -13.00 -44.40
CA LEU A 17 11.36 -13.41 -43.25
C LEU A 17 12.22 -13.63 -42.01
N ASP A 18 13.43 -14.21 -42.14
CA ASP A 18 14.36 -14.42 -41.02
C ASP A 18 14.92 -13.09 -40.50
N ILE A 19 15.17 -12.13 -41.41
CA ILE A 19 15.59 -10.77 -41.04
C ILE A 19 14.45 -10.08 -40.24
N GLY A 20 13.22 -10.19 -40.73
CA GLY A 20 12.04 -9.63 -40.03
C GLY A 20 11.84 -10.25 -38.63
N ALA A 21 11.93 -11.57 -38.52
CA ALA A 21 11.84 -12.28 -37.26
C ALA A 21 12.97 -11.88 -36.30
N GLY A 22 14.20 -11.79 -36.79
CA GLY A 22 15.36 -11.34 -36.01
C GLY A 22 15.22 -9.91 -35.50
N LEU A 23 14.65 -9.01 -36.33
CA LEU A 23 14.37 -7.61 -35.93
C LEU A 23 13.30 -7.53 -34.84
N ILE A 24 12.24 -8.34 -34.94
CA ILE A 24 11.19 -8.42 -33.92
C ILE A 24 11.77 -8.93 -32.61
N ILE A 25 12.57 -10.00 -32.62
CA ILE A 25 13.22 -10.56 -31.45
C ILE A 25 14.16 -9.52 -30.83
N LEU A 26 14.97 -8.83 -31.63
CA LEU A 26 15.84 -7.76 -31.15
C LEU A 26 15.07 -6.63 -30.51
N MET A 27 13.94 -6.22 -31.11
CA MET A 27 13.08 -5.17 -30.59
C MET A 27 12.46 -5.55 -29.23
N VAL A 28 12.03 -6.81 -29.08
CA VAL A 28 11.51 -7.33 -27.81
C VAL A 28 12.61 -7.38 -26.74
N VAL A 29 13.81 -7.83 -27.09
CA VAL A 29 14.95 -7.85 -26.16
C VAL A 29 15.30 -6.43 -25.72
N VAL A 30 15.40 -5.49 -26.66
CA VAL A 30 15.65 -4.07 -26.34
C VAL A 30 14.54 -3.51 -25.46
N ALA A 31 13.26 -3.79 -25.76
CA ALA A 31 12.14 -3.35 -24.95
C ALA A 31 12.22 -3.90 -23.52
N VAL A 32 12.57 -5.17 -23.33
CA VAL A 32 12.66 -5.80 -22.00
C VAL A 32 13.85 -5.29 -21.19
N PHE A 33 14.99 -5.04 -21.81
CA PHE A 33 16.23 -4.67 -21.10
C PHE A 33 16.43 -3.16 -20.97
N PHE A 34 15.96 -2.35 -21.91
CA PHE A 34 16.17 -0.90 -21.91
C PHE A 34 14.93 -0.10 -21.51
N TYR A 35 13.75 -0.72 -21.58
CA TYR A 35 12.53 -0.22 -20.95
C TYR A 35 12.13 -1.21 -19.84
N PRO A 36 12.77 -1.17 -18.64
CA PRO A 36 12.25 -1.87 -17.49
C PRO A 36 10.86 -1.30 -17.28
N GLY A 37 9.85 -2.03 -17.71
CA GLY A 37 8.47 -1.66 -17.48
C GLY A 37 8.29 -1.45 -15.99
N THR A 38 8.05 -0.20 -15.58
CA THR A 38 7.26 -0.01 -14.36
C THR A 38 6.05 -0.92 -14.54
N SER A 39 5.97 -1.97 -13.73
CA SER A 39 4.99 -3.06 -13.84
C SER A 39 3.56 -2.51 -13.76
N GLY A 40 3.11 -1.96 -14.87
CA GLY A 40 1.77 -1.45 -15.09
C GLY A 40 1.22 -2.12 -16.33
N SER A 41 0.20 -2.93 -16.19
CA SER A 41 -0.55 -3.46 -17.31
C SER A 41 -0.97 -2.32 -18.24
N VAL A 42 -0.91 -2.55 -19.56
CA VAL A 42 -1.30 -1.61 -20.64
C VAL A 42 -2.73 -1.06 -20.57
N ALA A 43 -3.46 -1.28 -19.48
CA ALA A 43 -4.80 -0.76 -19.21
C ALA A 43 -4.82 0.55 -18.40
N GLN A 44 -3.67 1.20 -18.18
CA GLN A 44 -3.53 2.36 -17.28
C GLN A 44 -3.41 3.70 -18.01
N VAL A 45 -4.10 3.87 -19.12
CA VAL A 45 -4.24 5.19 -19.75
C VAL A 45 -5.21 6.02 -18.90
N GLY A 46 -4.68 6.94 -18.10
CA GLY A 46 -5.46 7.91 -17.32
C GLY A 46 -5.30 7.87 -15.79
N ALA A 47 -4.56 6.92 -15.24
CA ALA A 47 -4.35 6.88 -13.80
C ALA A 47 -3.16 7.75 -13.37
N THR A 48 -3.39 8.72 -12.52
CA THR A 48 -2.37 9.60 -11.95
C THR A 48 -1.89 9.01 -10.62
N ASN A 49 -0.57 8.90 -10.45
CA ASN A 49 0.00 8.57 -9.15
C ASN A 49 0.01 9.84 -8.29
N GLN A 50 -0.58 9.75 -7.10
CA GLN A 50 -0.67 10.85 -6.16
C GLN A 50 -0.39 10.36 -4.75
N GLU A 51 0.23 11.22 -3.93
CA GLU A 51 0.37 10.93 -2.50
C GLU A 51 -1.02 11.02 -1.85
N ILE A 52 -1.36 10.02 -1.04
CA ILE A 52 -2.59 10.00 -0.27
C ILE A 52 -2.29 9.79 1.21
N GLU A 53 -3.19 10.23 2.06
CA GLU A 53 -3.18 9.91 3.47
C GLU A 53 -4.29 8.92 3.81
N VAL A 54 -3.94 7.92 4.59
CA VAL A 54 -4.85 6.87 5.03
C VAL A 54 -4.78 6.76 6.53
N ASP A 55 -5.92 6.99 7.20
CA ASP A 55 -6.02 6.73 8.63
C ASP A 55 -6.49 5.30 8.85
N VAL A 56 -5.74 4.59 9.67
CA VAL A 56 -6.06 3.22 10.07
C VAL A 56 -6.21 3.13 11.58
N MET A 57 -7.18 2.37 12.02
CA MET A 57 -7.49 2.16 13.44
C MET A 57 -7.15 0.73 13.84
N ALA A 58 -6.28 0.58 14.82
CA ALA A 58 -6.02 -0.68 15.50
C ALA A 58 -6.63 -0.63 16.91
N ARG A 59 -7.31 -1.70 17.31
CA ARG A 59 -7.89 -1.85 18.64
C ARG A 59 -7.55 -3.19 19.25
N GLY A 60 -7.27 -3.16 20.56
CA GLY A 60 -7.05 -4.38 21.32
C GLY A 60 -5.72 -5.07 21.06
N LEU A 61 -4.73 -4.35 20.53
CA LEU A 61 -3.40 -4.92 20.35
C LEU A 61 -2.74 -5.10 21.71
N THR A 62 -2.41 -6.34 22.07
CA THR A 62 -1.75 -6.64 23.34
C THR A 62 -0.25 -6.44 23.20
N VAL A 63 0.31 -5.54 24.01
CA VAL A 63 1.74 -5.20 24.06
C VAL A 63 2.16 -4.99 25.51
N LEU A 64 3.44 -5.27 25.81
CA LEU A 64 3.95 -5.15 27.17
C LEU A 64 3.97 -3.70 27.66
N ASN A 65 4.31 -2.77 26.78
CA ASN A 65 4.37 -1.33 27.10
C ASN A 65 3.73 -0.54 25.94
N PRO A 66 2.42 -0.24 25.99
CA PRO A 66 1.71 0.46 24.93
C PRO A 66 2.29 1.84 24.60
N GLU A 67 2.63 2.65 25.61
CA GLU A 67 3.16 4.00 25.38
C GLU A 67 4.49 3.96 24.63
N GLN A 68 5.39 3.09 25.06
CA GLN A 68 6.69 2.90 24.39
C GLN A 68 6.49 2.41 22.96
N PHE A 69 5.59 1.45 22.75
CA PHE A 69 5.29 0.91 21.43
C PHE A 69 4.80 2.00 20.44
N LEU A 70 3.89 2.87 20.88
CA LEU A 70 3.41 3.98 20.05
C LEU A 70 4.53 4.98 19.74
N ALA A 71 5.37 5.29 20.75
CA ALA A 71 6.52 6.18 20.57
C ALA A 71 7.55 5.60 19.59
N ASP A 72 7.87 4.31 19.71
CA ASP A 72 8.81 3.62 18.82
C ASP A 72 8.30 3.58 17.38
N MET A 73 7.01 3.27 17.17
CA MET A 73 6.39 3.28 15.85
C MET A 73 6.45 4.68 15.22
N LYS A 74 6.18 5.73 15.99
CA LYS A 74 6.28 7.11 15.51
C LYS A 74 7.72 7.51 15.21
N ALA A 75 8.69 7.06 16.01
CA ALA A 75 10.10 7.33 15.81
C ALA A 75 10.68 6.59 14.60
N GLU A 76 10.22 5.36 14.32
CA GLU A 76 10.59 4.59 13.12
C GLU A 76 10.15 5.30 11.84
N GLY A 77 9.03 6.01 11.88
CA GLY A 77 8.53 6.90 10.83
C GLY A 77 8.10 6.19 9.54
N THR A 78 8.29 4.87 9.44
CA THR A 78 7.91 4.07 8.27
C THR A 78 7.41 2.69 8.69
N THR A 79 6.53 2.09 7.87
CA THR A 79 6.03 0.73 8.07
C THR A 79 5.71 0.09 6.72
N ASN A 80 5.74 -1.22 6.63
CA ASN A 80 5.25 -1.94 5.45
C ASN A 80 3.75 -2.15 5.56
N VAL A 81 3.08 -2.04 4.42
CA VAL A 81 1.65 -2.25 4.29
C VAL A 81 1.38 -3.51 3.49
N ILE A 82 0.53 -4.37 4.03
CA ILE A 82 0.04 -5.58 3.39
C ILE A 82 -1.48 -5.51 3.32
N ILE A 83 -2.05 -5.64 2.12
CA ILE A 83 -3.49 -5.59 1.89
C ILE A 83 -3.92 -6.88 1.21
N ARG A 84 -4.87 -7.62 1.82
CA ARG A 84 -5.35 -8.90 1.28
C ARG A 84 -4.21 -9.90 0.99
N ASN A 85 -3.24 -10.00 1.89
CA ASN A 85 -2.04 -10.83 1.78
C ASN A 85 -1.11 -10.47 0.60
N GLN A 86 -1.27 -9.28 0.03
CA GLN A 86 -0.38 -8.75 -0.99
C GLN A 86 0.42 -7.59 -0.43
N PRO A 87 1.76 -7.67 -0.41
CA PRO A 87 2.59 -6.57 0.03
C PRO A 87 2.44 -5.39 -0.95
N TYR A 88 2.15 -4.22 -0.39
CA TYR A 88 2.22 -2.96 -1.14
C TYR A 88 3.64 -2.40 -1.12
N GLY A 89 4.28 -2.44 0.04
CA GLY A 89 5.59 -1.86 0.29
C GLY A 89 5.58 -0.90 1.48
N GLN A 90 6.62 -0.09 1.56
CA GLN A 90 6.84 0.84 2.66
C GLN A 90 6.02 2.13 2.48
N VAL A 91 5.42 2.60 3.56
CA VAL A 91 4.70 3.87 3.67
C VAL A 91 5.27 4.68 4.83
N THR A 92 5.06 6.00 4.81
CA THR A 92 5.44 6.89 5.89
C THR A 92 4.38 6.88 7.00
N VAL A 93 4.79 6.75 8.25
CA VAL A 93 3.95 6.96 9.42
C VAL A 93 4.01 8.45 9.78
N LYS A 94 2.94 9.18 9.49
CA LYS A 94 2.85 10.63 9.77
C LYS A 94 2.54 10.92 11.22
N ASP A 95 1.63 10.14 11.81
CA ASP A 95 1.23 10.29 13.20
C ASP A 95 0.71 8.98 13.80
N VAL A 96 0.83 8.84 15.11
CA VAL A 96 0.29 7.74 15.90
C VAL A 96 -0.36 8.33 17.14
N GLN A 97 -1.68 8.22 17.24
CA GLN A 97 -2.47 8.78 18.34
C GLN A 97 -3.05 7.65 19.20
N PRO A 98 -2.85 7.67 20.53
CA PRO A 98 -3.51 6.74 21.42
C PRO A 98 -5.02 7.03 21.47
N LEU A 99 -5.81 5.97 21.52
CA LEU A 99 -7.26 6.05 21.73
C LEU A 99 -7.59 5.57 23.13
N PRO A 100 -7.80 6.48 24.11
CA PRO A 100 -8.06 6.10 25.49
C PRO A 100 -9.41 5.39 25.60
N ARG A 101 -9.49 4.37 26.45
CA ARG A 101 -10.73 3.71 26.78
C ARG A 101 -11.39 4.39 27.98
N SER A 102 -12.69 4.52 27.87
CA SER A 102 -13.50 5.06 28.93
C SER A 102 -14.69 4.15 29.22
N THR A 103 -15.17 4.22 30.47
CA THR A 103 -16.38 3.52 30.90
C THR A 103 -17.42 4.53 31.36
N ALA A 104 -18.68 4.22 31.13
CA ALA A 104 -19.81 5.02 31.57
C ALA A 104 -20.11 4.71 33.05
N VAL A 105 -20.12 5.73 33.88
CA VAL A 105 -20.41 5.62 35.33
C VAL A 105 -21.67 6.41 35.65
N PRO A 106 -22.75 5.74 36.13
CA PRO A 106 -23.94 6.41 36.59
C PRO A 106 -23.63 7.28 37.79
N GLN A 107 -24.20 8.48 37.84
CA GLN A 107 -24.09 9.43 38.95
C GLN A 107 -25.34 9.40 39.82
N PRO A 108 -25.27 9.84 41.10
CA PRO A 108 -26.42 9.86 42.01
C PRO A 108 -27.58 10.74 41.54
N ASP A 109 -27.31 11.72 40.67
CA ASP A 109 -28.32 12.62 40.08
C ASP A 109 -29.05 12.04 38.89
N GLY A 110 -28.72 10.78 38.51
CA GLY A 110 -29.28 10.10 37.35
C GLY A 110 -28.56 10.40 36.03
N SER A 111 -27.54 11.25 36.03
CA SER A 111 -26.68 11.48 34.85
C SER A 111 -25.66 10.34 34.67
N VAL A 112 -25.00 10.31 33.48
CA VAL A 112 -23.93 9.37 33.20
C VAL A 112 -22.68 10.16 32.78
N THR A 113 -21.58 9.90 33.48
CA THR A 113 -20.30 10.54 33.19
C THR A 113 -19.29 9.51 32.70
N SER A 114 -18.44 9.89 31.75
CA SER A 114 -17.38 9.05 31.22
C SER A 114 -16.12 9.21 32.06
N PHE A 115 -15.58 8.08 32.54
CA PHE A 115 -14.31 8.03 33.28
C PHE A 115 -13.33 7.09 32.56
N PRO A 116 -12.00 7.27 32.73
CA PRO A 116 -11.02 6.29 32.27
C PRO A 116 -11.36 4.89 32.78
N ASP A 117 -11.24 3.89 31.97
CA ASP A 117 -11.53 2.51 32.35
C ASP A 117 -10.46 2.01 33.33
N PRO A 118 -10.84 1.63 34.59
CA PRO A 118 -9.89 1.30 35.65
C PRO A 118 -9.33 -0.13 35.56
N ARG A 119 -9.68 -0.92 34.55
CA ARG A 119 -9.28 -2.33 34.44
C ARG A 119 -7.77 -2.46 34.21
N PRO A 120 -7.02 -3.17 35.08
CA PRO A 120 -5.56 -3.27 34.99
C PRO A 120 -5.06 -3.90 33.69
N GLU A 121 -5.82 -4.84 33.11
CA GLU A 121 -5.46 -5.51 31.86
C GLU A 121 -5.39 -4.56 30.66
N LEU A 122 -6.04 -3.41 30.73
CA LEU A 122 -5.97 -2.38 29.70
C LEU A 122 -4.60 -1.67 29.66
N GLY A 123 -3.82 -1.76 30.74
CA GLY A 123 -2.44 -1.30 30.77
C GLY A 123 -1.52 -2.04 29.78
N PHE A 124 -1.94 -3.20 29.29
CA PHE A 124 -1.23 -4.00 28.28
C PHE A 124 -1.90 -3.94 26.90
N THR A 125 -2.79 -2.98 26.68
CA THR A 125 -3.57 -2.91 25.44
C THR A 125 -3.34 -1.58 24.75
N ALA A 126 -2.90 -1.62 23.49
CA ALA A 126 -2.80 -0.47 22.62
C ALA A 126 -4.06 -0.37 21.74
N ASP A 127 -4.78 0.74 21.88
CA ASP A 127 -5.77 1.22 20.92
C ASP A 127 -5.21 2.49 20.29
N MET A 128 -5.17 2.57 18.97
CA MET A 128 -4.49 3.69 18.29
C MET A 128 -5.10 4.01 16.93
N LEU A 129 -4.99 5.28 16.57
CA LEU A 129 -5.23 5.80 15.23
C LEU A 129 -3.88 6.14 14.62
N ILE A 130 -3.60 5.62 13.44
CA ILE A 130 -2.33 5.78 12.74
C ILE A 130 -2.61 6.47 11.40
N THR A 131 -1.93 7.58 11.15
CA THR A 131 -1.98 8.27 9.86
C THR A 131 -0.78 7.83 9.01
N LEU A 132 -1.08 7.21 7.89
CA LEU A 132 -0.11 6.73 6.92
C LEU A 132 -0.13 7.61 5.68
N ALA A 133 1.03 7.84 5.08
CA ALA A 133 1.13 8.50 3.78
C ALA A 133 1.88 7.61 2.79
N GLY A 134 1.38 7.54 1.58
CA GLY A 134 1.99 6.73 0.52
C GLY A 134 1.45 7.11 -0.85
N THR A 135 2.17 6.69 -1.90
CA THR A 135 1.77 6.95 -3.28
C THR A 135 0.73 5.94 -3.72
N ALA A 136 -0.42 6.41 -4.16
CA ALA A 136 -1.48 5.59 -4.72
C ALA A 136 -1.79 5.99 -6.15
N GLN A 137 -2.26 5.03 -6.91
CA GLN A 137 -2.84 5.28 -8.21
C GLN A 137 -4.30 5.68 -8.02
N ILE A 138 -4.66 6.87 -8.51
CA ILE A 138 -6.04 7.36 -8.45
C ILE A 138 -6.80 6.86 -9.66
N THR A 139 -7.87 6.13 -9.43
CA THR A 139 -8.79 5.62 -10.45
C THR A 139 -10.19 6.15 -10.20
N ASP A 140 -11.09 6.03 -11.19
CA ASP A 140 -12.51 6.38 -11.04
C ASP A 140 -13.20 5.66 -9.87
N ASP A 141 -12.70 4.48 -9.52
CA ASP A 141 -13.18 3.67 -8.41
C ASP A 141 -12.51 3.99 -7.04
N GLY A 142 -11.60 4.95 -7.00
CA GLY A 142 -10.85 5.37 -5.83
C GLY A 142 -9.36 4.98 -5.86
N PRO A 143 -8.62 5.29 -4.78
CA PRO A 143 -7.18 5.06 -4.70
C PRO A 143 -6.83 3.57 -4.62
N VAL A 144 -5.73 3.21 -5.27
CA VAL A 144 -5.20 1.85 -5.36
C VAL A 144 -3.76 1.84 -4.86
N PHE A 145 -3.48 1.08 -3.81
CA PHE A 145 -2.14 0.76 -3.34
C PHE A 145 -1.67 -0.54 -4.00
N GLY A 146 -0.67 -0.45 -4.87
CA GLY A 146 -0.24 -1.59 -5.69
C GLY A 146 -1.40 -2.14 -6.52
N ASN A 147 -1.88 -3.33 -6.18
CA ASN A 147 -3.00 -3.98 -6.84
C ASN A 147 -4.30 -3.98 -6.01
N SER A 148 -4.31 -3.27 -4.88
CA SER A 148 -5.44 -3.30 -3.94
C SER A 148 -6.09 -1.94 -3.76
N LYS A 149 -7.41 -1.86 -3.97
CA LYS A 149 -8.19 -0.65 -3.68
C LYS A 149 -8.23 -0.42 -2.17
N VAL A 150 -7.97 0.83 -1.76
CA VAL A 150 -8.03 1.27 -0.36
C VAL A 150 -9.25 2.13 -0.15
N LYS A 151 -10.17 1.65 0.68
CA LYS A 151 -11.42 2.33 1.03
C LYS A 151 -11.64 2.23 2.53
N ILE A 152 -12.49 3.08 3.09
CA ILE A 152 -12.94 2.93 4.47
C ILE A 152 -13.48 1.51 4.67
N GLY A 153 -13.04 0.84 5.74
CA GLY A 153 -13.35 -0.55 6.04
C GLY A 153 -12.39 -1.58 5.41
N THR A 154 -11.43 -1.16 4.55
CA THR A 154 -10.40 -2.07 4.04
C THR A 154 -9.49 -2.50 5.20
N PRO A 155 -9.33 -3.82 5.46
CA PRO A 155 -8.35 -4.29 6.42
C PRO A 155 -6.95 -4.13 5.85
N ILE A 156 -6.07 -3.56 6.65
CA ILE A 156 -4.65 -3.36 6.34
C ILE A 156 -3.84 -4.03 7.44
N GLU A 157 -2.81 -4.76 7.06
CA GLU A 157 -1.82 -5.30 7.97
C GLU A 157 -0.58 -4.42 7.91
N LEU A 158 -0.10 -3.99 9.07
CA LEU A 158 1.10 -3.20 9.24
C LEU A 158 2.21 -4.07 9.77
N GLU A 159 3.36 -4.04 9.10
CA GLU A 159 4.53 -4.81 9.46
C GLU A 159 5.73 -3.86 9.59
N GLY A 160 6.21 -3.70 10.82
CA GLY A 160 7.45 -3.01 11.14
C GLY A 160 8.56 -3.98 11.49
N LYS A 161 9.65 -3.46 12.04
CA LYS A 161 10.83 -4.26 12.40
C LYS A 161 10.54 -5.30 13.49
N LEU A 162 9.69 -4.95 14.47
CA LEU A 162 9.41 -5.77 15.65
C LEU A 162 7.92 -6.04 15.86
N TYR A 163 7.08 -5.70 14.90
CA TYR A 163 5.63 -5.88 15.03
C TYR A 163 4.98 -6.25 13.71
N THR A 164 3.88 -6.96 13.83
CA THR A 164 2.89 -7.15 12.77
C THR A 164 1.51 -7.18 13.40
N PHE A 165 0.57 -6.40 12.87
CA PHE A 165 -0.80 -6.38 13.34
C PHE A 165 -1.76 -5.88 12.25
N LYS A 166 -3.05 -6.17 12.44
CA LYS A 166 -4.12 -5.76 11.54
C LYS A 166 -4.82 -4.51 12.07
N ALA A 167 -5.13 -3.61 11.16
CA ALA A 167 -5.89 -2.39 11.39
C ALA A 167 -6.97 -2.24 10.32
N SER A 168 -7.98 -1.41 10.58
CA SER A 168 -9.03 -1.08 9.62
C SER A 168 -8.87 0.35 9.13
N THR A 169 -8.97 0.57 7.83
CA THR A 169 -9.02 1.91 7.25
C THR A 169 -10.27 2.65 7.72
N VAL A 170 -10.11 3.84 8.29
CA VAL A 170 -11.21 4.67 8.79
C VAL A 170 -11.36 5.99 8.03
N ALA A 171 -10.29 6.45 7.36
CA ALA A 171 -10.36 7.59 6.44
C ALA A 171 -9.34 7.42 5.32
N VAL A 172 -9.65 8.01 4.17
CA VAL A 172 -8.75 8.13 3.02
C VAL A 172 -8.85 9.56 2.52
N ARG A 173 -7.74 10.27 2.47
CA ARG A 173 -7.65 11.66 1.99
C ARG A 173 -6.69 11.71 0.81
N ILE A 174 -7.12 12.40 -0.22
CA ILE A 174 -6.34 12.72 -1.40
C ILE A 174 -6.04 14.22 -1.28
N PRO A 175 -4.81 14.63 -0.92
CA PRO A 175 -4.45 16.03 -0.90
C PRO A 175 -4.60 16.65 -2.31
N ASP A 176 -5.09 17.88 -2.38
CA ASP A 176 -5.23 18.64 -3.63
C ASP A 176 -3.88 19.03 -4.22
#